data_d7d9fbefd82e72e3394562f559e72f36
#
_entry.id   d7d9fbefd82e72e3394562f559e72f36
#
_cell.length_a   1.000
_cell.length_b   1.000
_cell.length_c   1.000
_cell.angle_alpha   90.00
_cell.angle_beta   90.00
_cell.angle_gamma   90.00
#
_symmetry.space_group_name_H-M   'P 1'
#
loop_
_entity.id
_entity.type
_entity.pdbx_description
1 polymer ?
#
loop_
_entity_poly.entity_id
_entity_poly.type
_entity_poly.pdbx_seq_one_letter_code
_entity_poly.pdbx_strand_id
1 'polypeptide(L)'
;LVSSRGLGDVYKRQIQEAKSVITAPSGGQKLLKQGYYDITGLAWSGRGTVEKVEVSVDGGRNWRGARMEGPILPKALTRFHCDWVWQGEEALLQARVTDSTGYIQPSRAQLIEIRGTRSIYHNNAIQTWRVGADGEVHNVQLG
;
A
#
# COMPACT_ATOMS: atom_id res chain seq x y z
N LEU A 1 -31.30 -11.63 12.40
CA LEU A 1 -30.90 -12.59 11.39
C LEU A 1 -30.18 -11.94 10.25
N VAL A 2 -30.90 -11.10 9.52
CA VAL A 2 -30.29 -10.37 8.41
C VAL A 2 -29.15 -9.49 8.92
N SER A 3 -29.31 -8.87 10.06
CA SER A 3 -28.27 -8.04 10.65
C SER A 3 -27.03 -8.84 11.01
N SER A 4 -27.20 -10.06 11.50
CA SER A 4 -26.06 -10.92 11.81
C SER A 4 -25.30 -11.31 10.54
N ARG A 5 -26.00 -11.66 9.47
CA ARG A 5 -25.36 -11.94 8.19
C ARG A 5 -24.71 -10.71 7.60
N GLY A 6 -25.36 -9.58 7.67
CA GLY A 6 -24.79 -8.33 7.18
C GLY A 6 -23.52 -7.96 7.90
N LEU A 7 -23.48 -8.16 9.20
CA LEU A 7 -22.28 -7.88 9.98
C LEU A 7 -21.14 -8.80 9.57
N GLY A 8 -21.39 -10.08 9.38
CA GLY A 8 -20.39 -11.02 8.92
C GLY A 8 -19.87 -10.68 7.53
N ASP A 9 -20.75 -10.25 6.62
CA ASP A 9 -20.35 -9.84 5.29
C ASP A 9 -19.49 -8.59 5.32
N VAL A 10 -19.79 -7.63 6.18
CA VAL A 10 -18.99 -6.44 6.33
C VAL A 10 -17.58 -6.79 6.80
N TYR A 11 -17.45 -7.65 7.78
CA TYR A 11 -16.13 -8.10 8.25
C TYR A 11 -15.37 -8.84 7.17
N LYS A 12 -16.01 -9.71 6.43
CA LYS A 12 -15.36 -10.43 5.32
C LYS A 12 -14.87 -9.47 4.26
N ARG A 13 -15.65 -8.45 3.91
CA ARG A 13 -15.22 -7.46 2.93
C ARG A 13 -14.00 -6.70 3.40
N GLN A 14 -13.97 -6.31 4.67
CA GLN A 14 -12.83 -5.58 5.22
C GLN A 14 -11.56 -6.41 5.23
N ILE A 15 -11.67 -7.71 5.51
CA ILE A 15 -10.54 -8.62 5.52
C ILE A 15 -10.08 -8.94 4.09
N GLN A 16 -11.01 -9.00 3.14
CA GLN A 16 -10.76 -9.42 1.77
C GLN A 16 -10.40 -8.27 0.82
N GLU A 17 -10.42 -7.04 1.30
CA GLU A 17 -10.08 -5.90 0.45
C GLU A 17 -8.59 -5.90 0.09
N ALA A 18 -8.30 -5.29 -1.06
CA ALA A 18 -6.94 -5.21 -1.56
C ALA A 18 -6.05 -4.38 -0.63
N LYS A 19 -4.85 -4.85 -0.43
CA LYS A 19 -3.85 -4.15 0.40
C LYS A 19 -2.47 -4.34 -0.17
N SER A 20 -1.63 -3.33 0.02
CA SER A 20 -0.21 -3.41 -0.31
C SER A 20 0.62 -2.84 0.84
N VAL A 21 1.84 -3.35 0.97
CA VAL A 21 2.81 -2.82 1.93
C VAL A 21 4.17 -2.74 1.27
N ILE A 22 4.91 -1.68 1.56
CA ILE A 22 6.31 -1.58 1.15
C ILE A 22 7.15 -2.25 2.22
N THR A 23 7.98 -3.20 1.81
CA THR A 23 8.85 -3.94 2.73
C THR A 23 10.27 -3.41 2.75
N ALA A 24 10.70 -2.71 1.72
CA ALA A 24 12.00 -2.05 1.66
C ALA A 24 11.95 -0.85 0.71
N PRO A 25 12.46 0.32 1.10
CA PRO A 25 12.93 0.65 2.44
C PRO A 25 11.77 0.80 3.42
N SER A 26 11.97 0.42 4.66
CA SER A 26 10.93 0.48 5.68
C SER A 26 11.51 0.93 7.02
N GLY A 27 10.66 1.07 8.03
CA GLY A 27 11.05 1.59 9.32
C GLY A 27 12.26 0.87 9.93
N GLY A 28 13.15 1.64 10.54
CA GLY A 28 14.38 1.13 11.10
C GLY A 28 15.54 1.01 10.11
N GLN A 29 15.28 1.19 8.83
CA GLN A 29 16.33 1.21 7.80
C GLN A 29 16.84 2.62 7.59
N LYS A 30 18.04 2.70 7.06
CA LYS A 30 18.67 3.98 6.74
C LYS A 30 19.34 3.89 5.39
N LEU A 31 19.05 4.84 4.50
CA LEU A 31 19.71 4.94 3.22
C LEU A 31 21.04 5.64 3.43
N LEU A 32 22.14 4.93 3.15
CA LEU A 32 23.48 5.43 3.48
C LEU A 32 24.00 6.45 2.48
N LYS A 33 23.55 6.40 1.24
CA LYS A 33 24.02 7.32 0.20
C LYS A 33 22.97 7.48 -0.88
N GLN A 34 23.09 8.56 -1.63
CA GLN A 34 22.26 8.80 -2.79
C GLN A 34 22.53 7.75 -3.87
N GLY A 35 21.56 7.49 -4.67
CA GLY A 35 21.68 6.58 -5.80
C GLY A 35 20.45 5.72 -6.00
N TYR A 36 20.66 4.61 -6.68
CA TYR A 36 19.60 3.68 -7.03
C TYR A 36 19.16 2.82 -5.85
N TYR A 37 17.84 2.73 -5.68
CA TYR A 37 17.22 1.82 -4.72
C TYR A 37 16.05 1.10 -5.41
N ASP A 38 15.82 -0.14 -4.97
CA ASP A 38 14.67 -0.92 -5.41
C ASP A 38 13.63 -0.86 -4.31
N ILE A 39 12.50 -0.23 -4.58
CA ILE A 39 11.37 -0.23 -3.66
C ILE A 39 10.65 -1.54 -3.84
N THR A 40 10.62 -2.37 -2.79
CA THR A 40 9.98 -3.68 -2.84
C THR A 40 8.82 -3.75 -1.88
N GLY A 41 7.88 -4.62 -2.19
CA GLY A 41 6.74 -4.80 -1.33
C GLY A 41 5.91 -6.00 -1.69
N LEU A 42 4.80 -6.15 -0.99
CA LEU A 42 3.84 -7.23 -1.17
C LEU A 42 2.46 -6.63 -1.37
N ALA A 43 1.68 -7.25 -2.24
CA ALA A 43 0.31 -6.85 -2.52
C ALA A 43 -0.57 -8.11 -2.57
N TRP A 44 -1.83 -7.96 -2.19
CA TRP A 44 -2.80 -9.05 -2.26
C TRP A 44 -4.22 -8.51 -2.37
N SER A 45 -5.12 -9.39 -2.82
CA SER A 45 -6.55 -9.13 -2.80
C SER A 45 -7.28 -10.39 -2.36
N GLY A 46 -8.22 -10.24 -1.45
CA GLY A 46 -9.10 -11.33 -1.06
C GLY A 46 -10.30 -11.49 -1.99
N ARG A 47 -10.50 -10.57 -2.93
CA ARG A 47 -11.63 -10.58 -3.87
C ARG A 47 -11.30 -11.22 -5.20
N GLY A 48 -10.03 -11.18 -5.59
CA GLY A 48 -9.61 -11.66 -6.90
C GLY A 48 -8.10 -11.69 -7.00
N THR A 49 -7.56 -11.27 -8.12
CA THR A 49 -6.12 -11.18 -8.32
C THR A 49 -5.65 -9.74 -8.22
N VAL A 50 -4.39 -9.57 -7.87
CA VAL A 50 -3.73 -8.27 -7.98
C VAL A 50 -3.58 -7.94 -9.46
N GLU A 51 -4.16 -6.85 -9.91
CA GLU A 51 -4.10 -6.46 -11.31
C GLU A 51 -2.93 -5.54 -11.59
N LYS A 52 -2.73 -4.54 -10.74
CA LYS A 52 -1.57 -3.66 -10.84
C LYS A 52 -1.20 -3.10 -9.47
N VAL A 53 0.05 -2.72 -9.33
CA VAL A 53 0.56 -2.00 -8.18
C VAL A 53 1.22 -0.73 -8.68
N GLU A 54 0.93 0.37 -8.01
CA GLU A 54 1.54 1.66 -8.30
C GLU A 54 2.28 2.15 -7.07
N VAL A 55 3.38 2.84 -7.30
CA VAL A 55 4.24 3.39 -6.24
C VAL A 55 4.38 4.88 -6.43
N SER A 56 4.28 5.63 -5.35
CA SER A 56 4.53 7.05 -5.32
C SER A 56 5.71 7.32 -4.38
N VAL A 57 6.54 8.27 -4.75
CA VAL A 57 7.65 8.74 -3.90
C VAL A 57 7.43 10.18 -3.40
N ASP A 58 6.31 10.77 -3.76
CA ASP A 58 5.98 12.16 -3.44
C ASP A 58 4.66 12.32 -2.68
N GLY A 59 4.28 11.30 -1.94
CA GLY A 59 3.10 11.35 -1.08
C GLY A 59 1.78 11.21 -1.83
N GLY A 60 1.80 10.59 -3.01
CA GLY A 60 0.59 10.33 -3.78
C GLY A 60 0.27 11.36 -4.84
N ARG A 61 1.17 12.30 -5.09
CA ARG A 61 0.97 13.29 -6.16
C ARG A 61 1.15 12.69 -7.53
N ASN A 62 2.13 11.82 -7.67
CA ASN A 62 2.42 11.10 -8.91
C ASN A 62 2.59 9.62 -8.61
N TRP A 63 2.09 8.77 -9.50
CA TRP A 63 2.12 7.32 -9.33
C TRP A 63 2.82 6.68 -10.54
N ARG A 64 3.64 5.67 -10.28
CA ARG A 64 4.33 4.88 -11.29
C ARG A 64 3.92 3.43 -11.16
N GLY A 65 3.80 2.73 -12.28
CA GLY A 65 3.55 1.30 -12.26
C GLY A 65 4.76 0.55 -11.69
N ALA A 66 4.50 -0.37 -10.78
CA ALA A 66 5.51 -1.28 -10.25
C ALA A 66 5.50 -2.57 -11.05
N ARG A 67 6.64 -3.27 -11.08
CA ARG A 67 6.74 -4.60 -11.68
C ARG A 67 6.29 -5.63 -10.67
N MET A 68 5.49 -6.57 -11.10
CA MET A 68 5.03 -7.66 -10.26
C MET A 68 5.76 -8.94 -10.63
N GLU A 69 6.20 -9.69 -9.62
CA GLU A 69 6.75 -11.03 -9.84
C GLU A 69 5.59 -12.01 -9.99
N GLY A 70 5.58 -12.76 -11.08
CA GLY A 70 4.53 -13.72 -11.34
C GLY A 70 4.92 -15.14 -11.00
N PRO A 71 3.99 -16.12 -11.03
CA PRO A 71 2.60 -15.95 -11.46
C PRO A 71 1.73 -15.22 -10.47
N ILE A 72 0.72 -14.50 -10.98
CA ILE A 72 -0.22 -13.77 -10.15
C ILE A 72 -1.44 -14.64 -9.94
N LEU A 73 -1.64 -15.09 -8.71
CA LEU A 73 -2.69 -16.04 -8.37
C LEU A 73 -3.78 -15.37 -7.53
N PRO A 74 -5.03 -15.86 -7.61
CA PRO A 74 -6.11 -15.33 -6.77
C PRO A 74 -5.79 -15.51 -5.29
N LYS A 75 -6.08 -14.47 -4.50
CA LYS A 75 -5.95 -14.51 -3.03
C LYS A 75 -4.55 -14.85 -2.54
N ALA A 76 -3.54 -14.61 -3.35
CA ALA A 76 -2.15 -14.87 -3.00
C ALA A 76 -1.35 -13.59 -2.92
N LEU A 77 -0.26 -13.63 -2.15
CA LEU A 77 0.67 -12.51 -2.09
C LEU A 77 1.44 -12.40 -3.40
N THR A 78 1.59 -11.18 -3.88
CA THR A 78 2.38 -10.87 -5.06
C THR A 78 3.46 -9.90 -4.65
N ARG A 79 4.71 -10.22 -4.96
CA ARG A 79 5.82 -9.31 -4.72
C ARG A 79 5.91 -8.31 -5.86
N PHE A 80 6.18 -7.06 -5.51
CA PHE A 80 6.37 -6.01 -6.51
C PHE A 80 7.69 -5.28 -6.29
N HIS A 81 8.16 -4.64 -7.36
CA HIS A 81 9.39 -3.85 -7.38
C HIS A 81 9.16 -2.55 -8.13
N CYS A 82 9.77 -1.48 -7.67
CA CYS A 82 9.78 -0.21 -8.37
C CYS A 82 11.16 0.44 -8.23
N ASP A 83 11.78 0.76 -9.36
CA ASP A 83 13.07 1.43 -9.39
C ASP A 83 12.92 2.87 -8.91
N TRP A 84 13.86 3.31 -8.08
CA TRP A 84 13.85 4.66 -7.55
C TRP A 84 15.27 5.17 -7.41
N VAL A 85 15.52 6.39 -7.88
CA VAL A 85 16.77 7.08 -7.68
C VAL A 85 16.57 8.13 -6.60
N TRP A 86 17.20 7.92 -5.43
CA TRP A 86 17.14 8.86 -4.33
C TRP A 86 18.24 9.89 -4.46
N GLN A 87 17.86 11.17 -4.41
CA GLN A 87 18.79 12.27 -4.58
C GLN A 87 19.11 12.99 -3.26
N GLY A 88 18.78 12.35 -2.13
CA GLY A 88 19.08 12.90 -0.82
C GLY A 88 18.01 13.84 -0.25
N GLU A 89 16.90 14.01 -0.95
CA GLU A 89 15.78 14.82 -0.48
C GLU A 89 14.80 13.98 0.33
N GLU A 90 13.93 14.64 1.06
CA GLU A 90 12.82 13.98 1.73
C GLU A 90 11.89 13.34 0.70
N ALA A 91 11.48 12.12 0.96
CA ALA A 91 10.53 11.39 0.12
C ALA A 91 9.44 10.77 0.97
N LEU A 92 8.24 10.65 0.39
CA LEU A 92 7.09 10.00 1.02
C LEU A 92 6.68 8.83 0.14
N LEU A 93 7.03 7.63 0.59
CA LEU A 93 6.84 6.41 -0.19
C LEU A 93 5.49 5.79 0.11
N GLN A 94 4.72 5.54 -0.94
CA GLN A 94 3.42 4.89 -0.86
C GLN A 94 3.30 3.86 -1.95
N ALA A 95 2.52 2.81 -1.69
CA ALA A 95 2.12 1.85 -2.69
C ALA A 95 0.60 1.69 -2.63
N ARG A 96 -0.02 1.49 -3.79
CA ARG A 96 -1.43 1.15 -3.86
C ARG A 96 -1.65 0.04 -4.86
N VAL A 97 -2.59 -0.84 -4.56
CA VAL A 97 -2.94 -1.96 -5.39
C VAL A 97 -4.33 -1.77 -5.98
N THR A 98 -4.49 -2.21 -7.22
CA THR A 98 -5.79 -2.35 -7.88
C THR A 98 -6.00 -3.82 -8.16
N ASP A 99 -7.13 -4.37 -7.76
CA ASP A 99 -7.41 -5.78 -8.02
C ASP A 99 -8.28 -5.97 -9.26
N SER A 100 -8.50 -7.23 -9.63
CA SER A 100 -9.25 -7.59 -10.83
C SER A 100 -10.73 -7.21 -10.76
N THR A 101 -11.24 -6.87 -9.59
CA THR A 101 -12.63 -6.39 -9.46
C THR A 101 -12.75 -4.89 -9.70
N GLY A 102 -11.62 -4.20 -9.92
CA GLY A 102 -11.60 -2.75 -10.09
C GLY A 102 -11.45 -1.97 -8.79
N TYR A 103 -11.35 -2.67 -7.66
CA TYR A 103 -11.16 -2.01 -6.37
C TYR A 103 -9.73 -1.46 -6.27
N ILE A 104 -9.64 -0.19 -5.91
CA ILE A 104 -8.36 0.50 -5.71
C ILE A 104 -8.19 0.74 -4.20
N GLN A 105 -7.04 0.38 -3.67
CA GLN A 105 -6.73 0.59 -2.26
C GLN A 105 -6.86 2.08 -1.92
N PRO A 106 -7.65 2.44 -0.90
CA PRO A 106 -7.90 3.85 -0.59
C PRO A 106 -6.77 4.46 0.24
N SER A 107 -6.67 5.78 0.19
CA SER A 107 -5.89 6.51 1.17
C SER A 107 -6.57 6.44 2.54
N ARG A 108 -5.84 6.78 3.60
CA ARG A 108 -6.42 6.83 4.94
C ARG A 108 -7.59 7.82 5.00
N ALA A 109 -7.44 8.98 4.37
CA ALA A 109 -8.50 9.99 4.35
C ALA A 109 -9.75 9.48 3.64
N GLN A 110 -9.58 8.81 2.49
CA GLN A 110 -10.69 8.22 1.76
C GLN A 110 -11.38 7.14 2.59
N LEU A 111 -10.63 6.31 3.27
CA LEU A 111 -11.19 5.25 4.09
C LEU A 111 -12.02 5.80 5.26
N ILE A 112 -11.52 6.82 5.93
CA ILE A 112 -12.24 7.49 7.02
C ILE A 112 -13.52 8.14 6.51
N GLU A 113 -13.45 8.79 5.36
CA GLU A 113 -14.62 9.45 4.76
C GLU A 113 -15.72 8.45 4.45
N ILE A 114 -15.36 7.29 3.90
CA ILE A 114 -16.34 6.28 3.48
C ILE A 114 -16.92 5.52 4.67
N ARG A 115 -16.07 5.12 5.62
CA ARG A 115 -16.44 4.18 6.69
C ARG A 115 -16.58 4.80 8.05
N GLY A 116 -16.08 6.01 8.23
CA GLY A 116 -16.01 6.66 9.53
C GLY A 116 -14.92 6.04 10.42
N THR A 117 -14.77 6.60 11.61
CA THR A 117 -13.67 6.24 12.50
C THR A 117 -13.81 4.86 13.14
N ARG A 118 -15.03 4.34 13.19
CA ARG A 118 -15.32 3.05 13.83
C ARG A 118 -14.75 1.85 13.10
N SER A 119 -14.45 1.99 11.81
CA SER A 119 -14.02 0.88 10.97
C SER A 119 -12.52 0.82 10.76
N ILE A 120 -11.75 1.63 11.44
CA ILE A 120 -10.31 1.77 11.18
C ILE A 120 -9.52 0.53 11.56
N TYR A 121 -9.98 -0.27 12.49
CA TYR A 121 -9.21 -1.44 12.93
C TYR A 121 -9.09 -2.55 11.88
N HIS A 122 -9.86 -2.50 10.80
CA HIS A 122 -9.66 -3.35 9.62
C HIS A 122 -9.08 -2.52 8.48
N ASN A 123 -8.03 -1.83 8.78
CA ASN A 123 -7.49 -0.79 7.93
C ASN A 123 -6.65 -1.37 6.79
N ASN A 124 -7.10 -1.18 5.56
CA ASN A 124 -6.32 -1.47 4.37
C ASN A 124 -5.85 -0.20 3.66
N ALA A 125 -5.87 0.93 4.35
CA ALA A 125 -5.47 2.20 3.76
C ALA A 125 -3.99 2.19 3.36
N ILE A 126 -3.68 3.01 2.35
CA ILE A 126 -2.31 3.22 1.91
C ILE A 126 -1.46 3.70 3.09
N GLN A 127 -0.36 3.00 3.33
CA GLN A 127 0.60 3.38 4.35
C GLN A 127 1.73 4.19 3.74
N THR A 128 2.31 5.08 4.52
CA THR A 128 3.35 5.99 4.05
C THR A 128 4.62 5.80 4.85
N TRP A 129 5.75 5.64 4.15
CA TRP A 129 7.08 5.68 4.73
C TRP A 129 7.74 6.99 4.36
N ARG A 130 8.17 7.74 5.36
CA ARG A 130 8.92 8.97 5.13
C ARG A 130 10.41 8.66 5.14
N VAL A 131 11.10 9.02 4.06
CA VAL A 131 12.55 8.99 3.99
C VAL A 131 13.04 10.41 4.20
N GLY A 132 13.74 10.66 5.31
CA GLY A 132 14.28 11.98 5.59
C GLY A 132 15.52 12.26 4.76
N ALA A 133 15.93 13.52 4.73
CA ALA A 133 17.16 13.90 4.03
C ALA A 133 18.41 13.23 4.63
N ASP A 134 18.33 12.78 5.87
CA ASP A 134 19.37 12.00 6.54
C ASP A 134 19.36 10.51 6.18
N GLY A 135 18.39 10.08 5.37
CA GLY A 135 18.24 8.68 4.96
C GLY A 135 17.46 7.81 5.91
N GLU A 136 17.01 8.32 7.06
CA GLU A 136 16.22 7.53 7.99
C GLU A 136 14.79 7.35 7.49
N VAL A 137 14.25 6.14 7.69
CA VAL A 137 12.93 5.76 7.22
C VAL A 137 11.98 5.59 8.40
N HIS A 138 10.89 6.32 8.41
CA HIS A 138 9.89 6.29 9.46
C HIS A 138 8.49 6.12 8.90
N ASN A 139 7.65 5.39 9.62
CA ASN A 139 6.24 5.33 9.28
C ASN A 139 5.56 6.65 9.66
N VAL A 140 4.78 7.19 8.75
CA VAL A 140 4.01 8.41 8.99
C VAL A 140 2.58 8.21 8.55
N GLN A 141 1.68 9.00 9.10
CA GLN A 141 0.28 8.96 8.68
C GLN A 141 -0.03 10.23 7.89
N LEU A 142 -0.49 10.03 6.65
CA LEU A 142 -0.98 11.11 5.81
C LEU A 142 -2.50 11.05 5.77
N GLY A 143 -3.06 12.16 6.05
CA GLY A 143 -4.43 12.48 5.98
C GLY A 143 -5.54 11.85 5.86
#